data_e0663b9cb86e8739f1f1236888ed7c22
#
_entry.id   e0663b9cb86e8739f1f1236888ed7c22
#
_cell.length_a   1.000
_cell.length_b   1.000
_cell.length_c   1.000
_cell.angle_alpha   90.00
_cell.angle_beta   90.00
_cell.angle_gamma   90.00
#
_symmetry.space_group_name_H-M   'P 1'
#
loop_
_entity.id
_entity.type
_entity.pdbx_description
1 polymer ?
#
loop_
_entity_poly.entity_id
_entity_poly.type
_entity_poly.pdbx_seq_one_letter_code
_entity_poly.pdbx_strand_id
1 'polypeptide(L)'
;MESKNIELITKMVIDAINKSEDKGNGFMVPIGVSARHVHLTQEHVETLFGPGYQLTKKKDLMGGQFASNETVTIIGLKLRAIENVRVLGPVRSATQVEVSATDAIKLGMNVPVRMSGDIAGSAPIAIVGPKGAIYLKEGCIVAMRHIHMSPKDAQAAGVKNGDIISVKADNERGTIFNQVAIRVDDSFTLEMHIDTDEANAAKIATGNTVTIIK
;
A
#
# COMPACT_ATOMS: atom_id res chain seq x y z
N MET A 1 -42.32 42.98 1.36
CA MET A 1 -41.47 42.23 0.38
C MET A 1 -40.08 41.92 0.93
N GLU A 2 -39.44 42.81 1.69
CA GLU A 2 -38.08 42.60 2.23
C GLU A 2 -37.95 41.45 3.25
N SER A 3 -38.95 41.27 4.15
CA SER A 3 -38.87 40.21 5.18
C SER A 3 -38.81 38.80 4.60
N LYS A 4 -39.54 38.47 3.53
CA LYS A 4 -39.51 37.15 2.86
C LYS A 4 -38.18 36.88 2.14
N ASN A 5 -37.54 37.91 1.61
CA ASN A 5 -36.24 37.79 0.97
C ASN A 5 -35.13 37.54 1.99
N ILE A 6 -35.21 38.19 3.15
CA ILE A 6 -34.27 37.97 4.26
C ILE A 6 -34.39 36.54 4.79
N GLU A 7 -35.61 36.04 4.98
CA GLU A 7 -35.86 34.66 5.43
C GLU A 7 -35.32 33.61 4.44
N LEU A 8 -35.53 33.85 3.13
CA LEU A 8 -35.02 32.96 2.07
C LEU A 8 -33.50 32.97 2.03
N ILE A 9 -32.85 34.13 2.10
CA ILE A 9 -31.40 34.27 2.12
C ILE A 9 -30.83 33.60 3.38
N THR A 10 -31.43 33.83 4.55
CA THR A 10 -31.01 33.20 5.80
C THR A 10 -31.08 31.67 5.71
N LYS A 11 -32.18 31.15 5.15
CA LYS A 11 -32.31 29.67 4.94
C LYS A 11 -31.29 29.15 3.97
N MET A 12 -31.02 29.84 2.85
CA MET A 12 -29.97 29.43 1.89
C MET A 12 -28.57 29.46 2.51
N VAL A 13 -28.26 30.42 3.37
CA VAL A 13 -26.99 30.51 4.09
C VAL A 13 -26.88 29.39 5.12
N ILE A 14 -27.96 29.16 5.90
CA ILE A 14 -27.99 28.04 6.87
C ILE A 14 -27.83 26.69 6.14
N ASP A 15 -28.54 26.44 5.04
CA ASP A 15 -28.43 25.24 4.23
C ASP A 15 -27.03 25.11 3.61
N ALA A 16 -26.37 26.20 3.23
CA ALA A 16 -25.00 26.21 2.74
C ALA A 16 -23.98 25.91 3.86
N ILE A 17 -24.19 26.48 5.06
CA ILE A 17 -23.36 26.19 6.24
C ILE A 17 -23.52 24.74 6.65
N ASN A 18 -24.75 24.22 6.79
CA ASN A 18 -25.00 22.83 7.13
C ASN A 18 -24.42 21.86 6.08
N LYS A 19 -24.50 22.19 4.78
CA LYS A 19 -23.82 21.45 3.72
C LYS A 19 -22.29 21.54 3.79
N SER A 20 -21.73 22.60 4.36
CA SER A 20 -20.29 22.74 4.58
C SER A 20 -19.82 21.99 5.84
N GLU A 21 -20.67 21.90 6.86
CA GLU A 21 -20.41 21.14 8.09
C GLU A 21 -20.55 19.62 7.86
N ASP A 22 -21.44 19.18 6.97
CA ASP A 22 -21.57 17.78 6.55
C ASP A 22 -20.35 17.29 5.70
N LYS A 23 -19.52 18.23 5.22
CA LYS A 23 -18.22 17.90 4.60
C LYS A 23 -17.10 17.58 5.62
N GLY A 24 -17.38 17.67 6.91
CA GLY A 24 -16.43 17.40 7.99
C GLY A 24 -16.19 15.92 8.32
N ASN A 25 -17.05 15.03 7.86
CA ASN A 25 -16.92 13.58 8.09
C ASN A 25 -16.64 12.85 6.78
N GLY A 26 -15.49 13.13 6.16
CA GLY A 26 -15.02 12.38 5.00
C GLY A 26 -14.94 10.88 5.31
N PHE A 27 -15.04 10.04 4.27
CA PHE A 27 -14.96 8.59 4.42
C PHE A 27 -13.61 8.18 5.03
N MET A 28 -13.65 7.55 6.21
CA MET A 28 -12.46 7.17 6.97
C MET A 28 -11.95 5.80 6.52
N VAL A 29 -10.63 5.70 6.35
CA VAL A 29 -9.96 4.49 5.89
C VAL A 29 -8.86 4.11 6.89
N PRO A 30 -8.85 2.88 7.43
CA PRO A 30 -7.74 2.41 8.27
C PRO A 30 -6.46 2.24 7.45
N ILE A 31 -5.32 2.37 8.12
CA ILE A 31 -3.97 2.27 7.54
C ILE A 31 -3.34 0.92 7.85
N GLY A 32 -2.77 0.29 6.83
CA GLY A 32 -1.79 -0.78 6.93
C GLY A 32 -0.42 -0.31 6.45
N VAL A 33 0.57 -0.31 7.32
CA VAL A 33 1.94 0.03 6.95
C VAL A 33 2.66 -1.23 6.47
N SER A 34 3.10 -1.22 5.20
CA SER A 34 3.87 -2.28 4.58
C SER A 34 5.37 -2.03 4.75
N ALA A 35 6.04 -2.89 5.52
CA ALA A 35 7.49 -2.95 5.49
C ALA A 35 7.96 -3.68 4.22
N ARG A 36 9.26 -3.57 3.89
CA ARG A 36 9.87 -4.32 2.79
C ARG A 36 9.56 -5.81 2.88
N HIS A 37 9.23 -6.43 1.75
CA HIS A 37 8.89 -7.84 1.68
C HIS A 37 9.09 -8.42 0.26
N VAL A 38 8.97 -9.72 0.17
CA VAL A 38 9.15 -10.46 -1.09
C VAL A 38 7.95 -11.39 -1.32
N HIS A 39 7.43 -11.40 -2.53
CA HIS A 39 6.54 -12.42 -3.04
C HIS A 39 7.33 -13.35 -3.97
N LEU A 40 7.15 -14.65 -3.86
CA LEU A 40 7.89 -15.65 -4.62
C LEU A 40 6.96 -16.50 -5.49
N THR A 41 7.50 -17.00 -6.59
CA THR A 41 6.92 -18.17 -7.29
C THR A 41 7.29 -19.45 -6.53
N GLN A 42 6.58 -20.56 -6.76
CA GLN A 42 6.92 -21.83 -6.16
C GLN A 42 8.33 -22.30 -6.57
N GLU A 43 8.72 -22.11 -7.82
CA GLU A 43 10.06 -22.42 -8.32
C GLU A 43 11.16 -21.67 -7.54
N HIS A 44 10.92 -20.37 -7.28
CA HIS A 44 11.87 -19.56 -6.52
C HIS A 44 11.87 -19.90 -5.03
N VAL A 45 10.74 -20.31 -4.46
CA VAL A 45 10.70 -20.88 -3.10
C VAL A 45 11.61 -22.11 -3.02
N GLU A 46 11.50 -23.05 -3.95
CA GLU A 46 12.31 -24.26 -3.97
C GLU A 46 13.80 -23.97 -4.21
N THR A 47 14.11 -23.00 -5.07
CA THR A 47 15.50 -22.57 -5.29
C THR A 47 16.12 -21.99 -4.02
N LEU A 48 15.37 -21.18 -3.27
CA LEU A 48 15.88 -20.47 -2.09
C LEU A 48 15.88 -21.31 -0.81
N PHE A 49 14.93 -22.25 -0.67
CA PHE A 49 14.71 -23.03 0.56
C PHE A 49 14.88 -24.54 0.39
N GLY A 50 14.91 -25.04 -0.83
CA GLY A 50 15.12 -26.44 -1.19
C GLY A 50 13.92 -27.05 -1.92
N PRO A 51 14.13 -28.15 -2.67
CA PRO A 51 13.10 -28.84 -3.43
C PRO A 51 11.89 -29.24 -2.58
N GLY A 52 10.68 -29.00 -3.07
CA GLY A 52 9.43 -29.34 -2.39
C GLY A 52 9.08 -28.46 -1.19
N TYR A 53 9.87 -27.43 -0.91
CA TYR A 53 9.65 -26.54 0.23
C TYR A 53 8.33 -25.75 0.08
N GLN A 54 7.59 -25.63 1.18
CA GLN A 54 6.38 -24.83 1.27
C GLN A 54 6.54 -23.74 2.32
N LEU A 55 6.08 -22.53 2.01
CA LEU A 55 6.11 -21.40 2.97
C LEU A 55 5.26 -21.73 4.20
N THR A 56 5.82 -21.45 5.38
CA THR A 56 5.14 -21.71 6.66
C THR A 56 4.52 -20.44 7.20
N LYS A 57 3.22 -20.48 7.48
CA LYS A 57 2.49 -19.30 7.95
C LYS A 57 2.89 -18.89 9.37
N LYS A 58 3.24 -17.61 9.55
CA LYS A 58 3.52 -16.97 10.83
C LYS A 58 2.33 -16.14 11.33
N LYS A 59 1.70 -15.36 10.42
CA LYS A 59 0.60 -14.45 10.75
C LYS A 59 -0.27 -14.22 9.51
N ASP A 60 -1.57 -14.25 9.68
CA ASP A 60 -2.51 -13.86 8.62
C ASP A 60 -2.41 -12.37 8.31
N LEU A 61 -2.54 -12.02 7.05
CA LEU A 61 -2.64 -10.68 6.51
C LEU A 61 -3.96 -10.57 5.73
N MET A 62 -4.25 -9.38 5.24
CA MET A 62 -5.45 -9.12 4.44
C MET A 62 -5.47 -9.88 3.11
N GLY A 63 -6.68 -10.10 2.55
CA GLY A 63 -6.85 -10.67 1.21
C GLY A 63 -6.34 -12.10 1.06
N GLY A 64 -6.37 -12.92 2.12
CA GLY A 64 -5.87 -14.30 2.08
C GLY A 64 -4.34 -14.43 2.03
N GLN A 65 -3.61 -13.34 2.15
CA GLN A 65 -2.16 -13.35 2.27
C GLN A 65 -1.71 -13.68 3.70
N PHE A 66 -0.46 -14.03 3.86
CA PHE A 66 0.15 -14.27 5.17
C PHE A 66 1.64 -13.88 5.19
N ALA A 67 2.11 -13.38 6.31
CA ALA A 67 3.54 -13.30 6.58
C ALA A 67 4.05 -14.71 6.89
N SER A 68 5.08 -15.18 6.18
CA SER A 68 5.68 -16.49 6.44
C SER A 68 6.75 -16.40 7.53
N ASN A 69 7.22 -17.54 8.02
CA ASN A 69 8.39 -17.59 8.91
C ASN A 69 9.69 -17.33 8.15
N GLU A 70 9.69 -17.59 6.85
CA GLU A 70 10.84 -17.49 5.98
C GLU A 70 11.24 -16.03 5.76
N THR A 71 12.55 -15.80 5.74
CA THR A 71 13.18 -14.55 5.38
C THR A 71 14.29 -14.80 4.38
N VAL A 72 14.58 -13.77 3.61
CA VAL A 72 15.66 -13.77 2.61
C VAL A 72 16.52 -12.54 2.77
N THR A 73 17.68 -12.52 2.13
CA THR A 73 18.50 -11.34 1.94
C THR A 73 18.31 -10.85 0.52
N ILE A 74 18.00 -9.56 0.35
CA ILE A 74 17.94 -8.91 -0.95
C ILE A 74 19.22 -8.11 -1.17
N ILE A 75 19.74 -8.13 -2.40
CA ILE A 75 21.02 -7.51 -2.75
C ILE A 75 20.85 -6.66 -4.02
N GLY A 76 21.17 -5.38 -3.89
CA GLY A 76 21.18 -4.44 -5.01
C GLY A 76 22.41 -4.58 -5.91
N LEU A 77 22.40 -3.92 -7.06
CA LEU A 77 23.46 -3.97 -8.08
C LEU A 77 24.84 -3.53 -7.59
N LYS A 78 24.92 -2.72 -6.53
CA LYS A 78 26.17 -2.29 -5.90
C LYS A 78 26.62 -3.23 -4.77
N LEU A 79 26.11 -4.46 -4.74
CA LEU A 79 26.37 -5.48 -3.71
C LEU A 79 26.00 -5.01 -2.28
N ARG A 80 25.13 -4.02 -2.16
CA ARG A 80 24.57 -3.62 -0.87
C ARG A 80 23.37 -4.51 -0.56
N ALA A 81 23.34 -5.02 0.67
CA ALA A 81 22.34 -5.99 1.10
C ALA A 81 21.38 -5.44 2.17
N ILE A 82 20.19 -5.98 2.19
CA ILE A 82 19.25 -5.90 3.30
C ILE A 82 18.85 -7.31 3.68
N GLU A 83 19.08 -7.66 4.92
CA GLU A 83 18.82 -8.98 5.48
C GLU A 83 17.45 -9.06 6.15
N ASN A 84 17.01 -10.29 6.43
CA ASN A 84 15.76 -10.58 7.16
C ASN A 84 14.51 -9.99 6.51
N VAL A 85 14.50 -9.92 5.17
CA VAL A 85 13.33 -9.47 4.41
C VAL A 85 12.29 -10.57 4.41
N ARG A 86 11.08 -10.27 4.88
CA ARG A 86 10.00 -11.22 5.04
C ARG A 86 9.49 -11.72 3.68
N VAL A 87 9.28 -13.02 3.56
CA VAL A 87 8.53 -13.59 2.44
C VAL A 87 7.05 -13.56 2.81
N LEU A 88 6.21 -13.09 1.87
CA LEU A 88 4.75 -13.15 1.99
C LEU A 88 4.19 -14.25 1.10
N GLY A 89 3.31 -15.05 1.68
CA GLY A 89 2.53 -16.06 0.97
C GLY A 89 1.08 -15.63 0.75
N PRO A 90 0.34 -16.40 -0.06
CA PRO A 90 0.77 -17.57 -0.80
C PRO A 90 1.74 -17.22 -1.95
N VAL A 91 2.32 -18.26 -2.59
CA VAL A 91 3.14 -18.08 -3.80
C VAL A 91 2.35 -17.37 -4.90
N ARG A 92 3.04 -16.59 -5.73
CA ARG A 92 2.45 -15.85 -6.85
C ARG A 92 2.95 -16.38 -8.20
N SER A 93 2.33 -15.94 -9.29
CA SER A 93 2.77 -16.25 -10.66
C SER A 93 4.08 -15.58 -11.04
N ALA A 94 4.46 -14.49 -10.36
CA ALA A 94 5.71 -13.80 -10.57
C ALA A 94 6.34 -13.40 -9.24
N THR A 95 7.67 -13.45 -9.17
CA THR A 95 8.44 -12.97 -8.00
C THR A 95 8.55 -11.46 -8.04
N GLN A 96 8.26 -10.83 -6.90
CA GLN A 96 8.27 -9.38 -6.72
C GLN A 96 8.90 -9.01 -5.37
N VAL A 97 9.72 -7.98 -5.37
CA VAL A 97 10.30 -7.36 -4.17
C VAL A 97 9.73 -5.96 -4.01
N GLU A 98 9.13 -5.70 -2.88
CA GLU A 98 8.64 -4.38 -2.52
C GLU A 98 9.56 -3.75 -1.46
N VAL A 99 10.04 -2.56 -1.74
CA VAL A 99 10.95 -1.78 -0.88
C VAL A 99 10.45 -0.35 -0.74
N SER A 100 10.87 0.36 0.29
CA SER A 100 10.69 1.80 0.38
C SER A 100 11.77 2.55 -0.43
N ALA A 101 11.58 3.85 -0.66
CA ALA A 101 12.60 4.68 -1.31
C ALA A 101 13.90 4.72 -0.50
N THR A 102 13.83 4.76 0.83
CA THR A 102 14.99 4.66 1.73
C THR A 102 15.72 3.33 1.59
N ASP A 103 14.99 2.22 1.45
CA ASP A 103 15.59 0.90 1.20
C ASP A 103 16.29 0.85 -0.17
N ALA A 104 15.67 1.45 -1.21
CA ALA A 104 16.28 1.56 -2.54
C ALA A 104 17.61 2.32 -2.50
N ILE A 105 17.69 3.42 -1.77
CA ILE A 105 18.93 4.18 -1.54
C ILE A 105 19.95 3.30 -0.81
N LYS A 106 19.54 2.58 0.24
CA LYS A 106 20.41 1.65 0.98
C LYS A 106 20.96 0.57 0.07
N LEU A 107 20.15 0.00 -0.83
CA LEU A 107 20.57 -0.98 -1.84
C LEU A 107 21.43 -0.36 -2.96
N GLY A 108 21.51 0.97 -3.04
CA GLY A 108 22.23 1.68 -4.10
C GLY A 108 21.58 1.57 -5.47
N MET A 109 20.25 1.53 -5.50
CA MET A 109 19.43 1.31 -6.68
C MET A 109 18.47 2.46 -6.93
N ASN A 110 18.08 2.65 -8.18
CA ASN A 110 16.93 3.47 -8.55
C ASN A 110 15.75 2.52 -8.82
N VAL A 111 14.76 2.54 -7.95
CA VAL A 111 13.61 1.64 -7.99
C VAL A 111 12.37 2.44 -8.34
N PRO A 112 11.64 2.07 -9.42
CA PRO A 112 10.45 2.82 -9.85
C PRO A 112 9.26 2.57 -8.93
N VAL A 113 8.41 3.59 -8.82
CA VAL A 113 7.08 3.43 -8.20
C VAL A 113 6.17 2.70 -9.20
N ARG A 114 5.55 1.61 -8.77
CA ARG A 114 4.62 0.78 -9.56
C ARG A 114 3.47 0.27 -8.71
N MET A 115 2.36 -0.03 -9.34
CA MET A 115 1.33 -0.85 -8.68
C MET A 115 1.88 -2.25 -8.41
N SER A 116 1.55 -2.82 -7.24
CA SER A 116 1.89 -4.22 -6.94
C SER A 116 1.31 -5.14 -8.02
N GLY A 117 2.17 -5.98 -8.60
CA GLY A 117 1.88 -6.83 -9.76
C GLY A 117 2.37 -6.27 -11.10
N ASP A 118 2.59 -4.97 -11.22
CA ASP A 118 3.16 -4.33 -12.42
C ASP A 118 4.69 -4.24 -12.28
N ILE A 119 5.37 -5.30 -12.70
CA ILE A 119 6.83 -5.43 -12.58
C ILE A 119 7.59 -5.19 -13.89
N ALA A 120 6.89 -5.00 -15.01
CA ALA A 120 7.54 -4.81 -16.30
C ALA A 120 8.42 -3.54 -16.30
N GLY A 121 9.69 -3.69 -16.69
CA GLY A 121 10.67 -2.60 -16.67
C GLY A 121 11.03 -2.08 -15.28
N SER A 122 10.75 -2.83 -14.22
CA SER A 122 11.15 -2.49 -12.86
C SER A 122 12.63 -2.80 -12.59
N ALA A 123 13.12 -2.50 -11.38
CA ALA A 123 14.54 -2.63 -11.09
C ALA A 123 14.96 -4.11 -10.92
N PRO A 124 16.19 -4.47 -11.37
CA PRO A 124 16.76 -5.79 -11.13
C PRO A 124 17.22 -5.94 -9.68
N ILE A 125 17.18 -7.17 -9.14
CA ILE A 125 17.60 -7.46 -7.78
C ILE A 125 18.00 -8.92 -7.62
N ALA A 126 18.98 -9.20 -6.75
CA ALA A 126 19.28 -10.57 -6.32
C ALA A 126 18.59 -10.89 -5.00
N ILE A 127 18.17 -12.13 -4.83
CA ILE A 127 17.55 -12.65 -3.60
C ILE A 127 18.34 -13.88 -3.19
N VAL A 128 18.75 -13.94 -1.92
CA VAL A 128 19.53 -15.05 -1.36
C VAL A 128 18.74 -15.67 -0.21
N GLY A 129 18.54 -16.96 -0.32
CA GLY A 129 17.97 -17.82 0.71
C GLY A 129 19.00 -18.82 1.27
N PRO A 130 18.61 -19.67 2.22
CA PRO A 130 19.52 -20.59 2.89
C PRO A 130 20.07 -21.73 1.99
N LYS A 131 19.45 -21.99 0.84
CA LYS A 131 19.84 -23.08 -0.07
C LYS A 131 20.28 -22.63 -1.45
N GLY A 132 20.02 -21.36 -1.81
CA GLY A 132 20.38 -20.83 -3.12
C GLY A 132 20.14 -19.36 -3.25
N ALA A 133 20.34 -18.88 -4.48
CA ALA A 133 20.11 -17.48 -4.84
C ALA A 133 19.47 -17.39 -6.22
N ILE A 134 18.72 -16.33 -6.43
CA ILE A 134 18.12 -15.98 -7.71
C ILE A 134 18.47 -14.54 -8.08
N TYR A 135 18.49 -14.27 -9.37
CA TYR A 135 18.65 -12.92 -9.90
C TYR A 135 17.46 -12.59 -10.79
N LEU A 136 16.77 -11.52 -10.45
CA LEU A 136 15.67 -10.99 -11.22
C LEU A 136 16.20 -9.83 -12.09
N LYS A 137 15.97 -9.91 -13.40
CA LYS A 137 16.27 -8.81 -14.32
C LYS A 137 15.31 -7.62 -14.11
N GLU A 138 14.12 -7.92 -13.62
CA GLU A 138 13.06 -7.00 -13.21
C GLU A 138 12.27 -7.65 -12.08
N GLY A 139 11.60 -6.87 -11.21
CA GLY A 139 10.82 -7.40 -10.09
C GLY A 139 10.93 -6.57 -8.81
N CYS A 140 11.84 -5.59 -8.73
CA CYS A 140 11.93 -4.72 -7.57
C CYS A 140 11.21 -3.39 -7.83
N ILE A 141 10.25 -3.05 -6.96
CA ILE A 141 9.41 -1.85 -7.03
C ILE A 141 9.35 -1.13 -5.68
N VAL A 142 9.04 0.17 -5.73
CA VAL A 142 8.40 0.88 -4.63
C VAL A 142 6.89 0.79 -4.89
N ALA A 143 6.14 0.15 -4.00
CA ALA A 143 4.71 -0.04 -4.20
C ALA A 143 3.99 1.32 -4.14
N MET A 144 3.19 1.63 -5.17
CA MET A 144 2.32 2.80 -5.16
C MET A 144 1.30 2.68 -4.02
N ARG A 145 1.15 3.75 -3.25
CA ARG A 145 0.14 3.80 -2.19
C ARG A 145 -1.26 3.59 -2.77
N HIS A 146 -2.06 2.80 -2.09
CA HIS A 146 -3.39 2.44 -2.60
C HIS A 146 -4.35 2.09 -1.47
N ILE A 147 -5.64 2.12 -1.78
CA ILE A 147 -6.70 1.68 -0.87
C ILE A 147 -7.35 0.44 -1.47
N HIS A 148 -7.40 -0.65 -0.70
CA HIS A 148 -8.25 -1.78 -0.96
C HIS A 148 -9.65 -1.51 -0.44
N MET A 149 -10.66 -1.80 -1.24
CA MET A 149 -12.08 -1.59 -0.91
C MET A 149 -12.94 -2.73 -1.42
N SER A 150 -13.98 -3.10 -0.67
CA SER A 150 -15.09 -3.84 -1.24
C SER A 150 -15.93 -2.93 -2.18
N PRO A 151 -16.74 -3.49 -3.08
CA PRO A 151 -17.67 -2.69 -3.89
C PRO A 151 -18.61 -1.82 -3.05
N LYS A 152 -19.01 -2.31 -1.87
CA LYS A 152 -19.85 -1.57 -0.91
C LYS A 152 -19.12 -0.35 -0.34
N ASP A 153 -17.84 -0.51 0.05
CA ASP A 153 -17.03 0.59 0.57
C ASP A 153 -16.77 1.65 -0.50
N ALA A 154 -16.47 1.21 -1.74
CA ALA A 154 -16.26 2.09 -2.88
C ALA A 154 -17.50 2.93 -3.21
N GLN A 155 -18.69 2.32 -3.17
CA GLN A 155 -19.95 3.02 -3.34
C GLN A 155 -20.19 4.04 -2.22
N ALA A 156 -19.94 3.66 -0.96
CA ALA A 156 -20.10 4.55 0.20
C ALA A 156 -19.12 5.72 0.16
N ALA A 157 -17.87 5.47 -0.26
CA ALA A 157 -16.86 6.50 -0.46
C ALA A 157 -17.10 7.34 -1.73
N GLY A 158 -17.97 6.90 -2.66
CA GLY A 158 -18.23 7.55 -3.94
C GLY A 158 -17.02 7.55 -4.87
N VAL A 159 -16.29 6.44 -4.92
CA VAL A 159 -15.12 6.19 -5.77
C VAL A 159 -15.29 4.86 -6.53
N LYS A 160 -14.45 4.61 -7.52
CA LYS A 160 -14.47 3.38 -8.31
C LYS A 160 -13.06 2.81 -8.50
N ASN A 161 -12.99 1.57 -8.94
CA ASN A 161 -11.72 0.91 -9.24
C ASN A 161 -10.90 1.70 -10.26
N GLY A 162 -9.63 1.94 -9.96
CA GLY A 162 -8.70 2.69 -10.79
C GLY A 162 -8.72 4.21 -10.58
N ASP A 163 -9.62 4.75 -9.75
CA ASP A 163 -9.57 6.17 -9.40
C ASP A 163 -8.26 6.49 -8.67
N ILE A 164 -7.79 7.71 -8.87
CA ILE A 164 -6.66 8.29 -8.14
C ILE A 164 -7.19 9.46 -7.32
N ILE A 165 -7.05 9.37 -6.02
CA ILE A 165 -7.61 10.32 -5.06
C ILE A 165 -6.55 10.88 -4.11
N SER A 166 -7.01 11.75 -3.22
CA SER A 166 -6.21 12.26 -2.10
C SER A 166 -6.80 11.84 -0.76
N VAL A 167 -5.94 11.65 0.23
CA VAL A 167 -6.36 11.38 1.61
C VAL A 167 -5.63 12.29 2.58
N LYS A 168 -6.29 12.65 3.67
CA LYS A 168 -5.75 13.49 4.75
C LYS A 168 -5.50 12.64 5.99
N ALA A 169 -4.29 12.73 6.52
CA ALA A 169 -3.94 12.31 7.86
C ALA A 169 -4.07 13.51 8.80
N ASP A 170 -5.00 13.46 9.74
CA ASP A 170 -5.28 14.57 10.64
C ASP A 170 -4.61 14.31 12.00
N ASN A 171 -3.32 14.63 12.07
CA ASN A 171 -2.50 14.50 13.26
C ASN A 171 -1.49 15.66 13.34
N GLU A 172 -0.57 15.63 14.30
CA GLU A 172 0.41 16.70 14.51
C GLU A 172 1.37 16.95 13.33
N ARG A 173 1.51 15.98 12.37
CA ARG A 173 2.30 16.14 11.15
C ARG A 173 1.47 16.66 9.97
N GLY A 174 0.13 16.58 10.04
CA GLY A 174 -0.82 17.19 9.12
C GLY A 174 -0.53 16.90 7.64
N THR A 175 -0.54 15.64 7.22
CA THR A 175 -0.11 15.23 5.87
C THR A 175 -1.30 14.97 4.96
N ILE A 176 -1.22 15.43 3.70
CA ILE A 176 -2.11 15.01 2.62
C ILE A 176 -1.31 14.12 1.67
N PHE A 177 -1.76 12.88 1.48
CA PHE A 177 -1.25 11.99 0.46
C PHE A 177 -2.07 12.16 -0.80
N ASN A 178 -1.44 12.63 -1.86
CA ASN A 178 -2.00 12.63 -3.21
C ASN A 178 -1.62 11.33 -3.94
N GLN A 179 -2.20 11.10 -5.12
CA GLN A 179 -1.88 9.93 -5.96
C GLN A 179 -2.11 8.60 -5.21
N VAL A 180 -3.24 8.48 -4.52
CA VAL A 180 -3.68 7.24 -3.85
C VAL A 180 -4.59 6.47 -4.80
N ALA A 181 -4.17 5.28 -5.23
CA ALA A 181 -4.95 4.47 -6.15
C ALA A 181 -6.06 3.70 -5.43
N ILE A 182 -7.24 3.63 -6.01
CA ILE A 182 -8.36 2.81 -5.52
C ILE A 182 -8.34 1.45 -6.21
N ARG A 183 -8.35 0.39 -5.41
CA ARG A 183 -8.47 -0.99 -5.84
C ARG A 183 -9.74 -1.59 -5.25
N VAL A 184 -10.65 -2.07 -6.10
CA VAL A 184 -11.94 -2.63 -5.68
C VAL A 184 -12.01 -4.09 -6.09
N ASP A 185 -12.28 -4.97 -5.11
CA ASP A 185 -12.51 -6.39 -5.31
C ASP A 185 -13.39 -6.93 -4.17
N ASP A 186 -14.22 -7.93 -4.43
CA ASP A 186 -15.11 -8.53 -3.43
C ASP A 186 -14.36 -9.17 -2.25
N SER A 187 -13.13 -9.61 -2.48
CA SER A 187 -12.26 -10.22 -1.47
C SER A 187 -11.53 -9.20 -0.59
N PHE A 188 -11.57 -7.90 -0.94
CA PHE A 188 -10.83 -6.88 -0.22
C PHE A 188 -11.56 -6.40 1.03
N THR A 189 -10.78 -6.17 2.07
CA THR A 189 -11.18 -5.42 3.27
C THR A 189 -10.69 -3.98 3.13
N LEU A 190 -11.46 -3.03 3.65
CA LEU A 190 -11.11 -1.62 3.62
C LEU A 190 -9.80 -1.35 4.36
N GLU A 191 -8.74 -1.00 3.64
CA GLU A 191 -7.45 -0.59 4.21
C GLU A 191 -6.62 0.18 3.19
N MET A 192 -5.98 1.25 3.62
CA MET A 192 -4.95 1.96 2.85
C MET A 192 -3.58 1.40 3.14
N HIS A 193 -2.84 1.06 2.10
CA HIS A 193 -1.47 0.58 2.17
C HIS A 193 -0.50 1.71 1.81
N ILE A 194 0.44 1.94 2.71
CA ILE A 194 1.57 2.87 2.56
C ILE A 194 2.86 2.17 3.00
N ASP A 195 3.99 2.65 2.52
CA ASP A 195 5.29 2.14 2.96
C ASP A 195 5.78 2.79 4.27
N THR A 196 6.93 2.34 4.76
CA THR A 196 7.51 2.83 6.02
C THR A 196 7.99 4.29 5.92
N ASP A 197 8.43 4.77 4.75
CA ASP A 197 8.88 6.15 4.56
C ASP A 197 7.67 7.10 4.63
N GLU A 198 6.57 6.73 3.98
CA GLU A 198 5.31 7.47 4.00
C GLU A 198 4.71 7.52 5.40
N ALA A 199 4.70 6.37 6.08
CA ALA A 199 4.22 6.27 7.46
C ALA A 199 5.02 7.16 8.42
N ASN A 200 6.35 7.14 8.32
CA ASN A 200 7.24 7.97 9.13
C ASN A 200 7.08 9.47 8.81
N ALA A 201 6.95 9.83 7.52
CA ALA A 201 6.75 11.21 7.12
C ALA A 201 5.47 11.81 7.72
N ALA A 202 4.40 11.03 7.77
CA ALA A 202 3.11 11.45 8.29
C ALA A 202 2.90 11.14 9.78
N LYS A 203 3.86 10.49 10.46
CA LYS A 203 3.71 9.98 11.84
C LYS A 203 2.43 9.15 12.02
N ILE A 204 2.24 8.17 11.14
CA ILE A 204 1.13 7.23 11.19
C ILE A 204 1.65 5.80 11.40
N ALA A 205 0.83 4.97 12.01
CA ALA A 205 1.10 3.55 12.24
C ALA A 205 -0.10 2.72 11.77
N THR A 206 0.12 1.41 11.60
CA THR A 206 -0.96 0.46 11.34
C THR A 206 -2.07 0.61 12.39
N GLY A 207 -3.31 0.71 11.94
CA GLY A 207 -4.51 0.92 12.75
C GLY A 207 -4.91 2.39 12.94
N ASN A 208 -4.05 3.36 12.56
CA ASN A 208 -4.52 4.74 12.44
C ASN A 208 -5.47 4.87 11.24
N THR A 209 -6.14 6.00 11.13
CA THR A 209 -7.09 6.29 10.05
C THR A 209 -6.72 7.55 9.29
N VAL A 210 -7.09 7.57 8.02
CA VAL A 210 -7.06 8.76 7.15
C VAL A 210 -8.43 9.02 6.59
N THR A 211 -8.65 10.22 6.09
CA THR A 211 -9.93 10.65 5.51
C THR A 211 -9.76 10.90 4.02
N ILE A 212 -10.64 10.32 3.20
CA ILE A 212 -10.70 10.63 1.76
C ILE A 212 -11.12 12.09 1.59
N ILE A 213 -10.35 12.83 0.79
CA ILE A 213 -10.68 14.18 0.35
C ILE A 213 -10.88 14.18 -1.17
N LYS A 214 -11.97 14.80 -1.59
CA LYS A 214 -12.35 14.92 -3.01
C LYS A 214 -11.93 16.28 -3.56
#